data_dbe4be5bd932df48d0d66e10807f05e9
#
_entry.id   dbe4be5bd932df48d0d66e10807f05e9
#
_cell.length_a   1.000
_cell.length_b   1.000
_cell.length_c   1.000
_cell.angle_alpha   90.00
_cell.angle_beta   90.00
_cell.angle_gamma   90.00
#
_symmetry.space_group_name_H-M   'P 1'
#
loop_
_entity.id
_entity.type
_entity.pdbx_description
1 polymer ?
#
loop_
_entity_poly.entity_id
_entity_poly.type
_entity_poly.pdbx_seq_one_letter_code
_entity_poly.pdbx_strand_id
1 'polypeptide(L)'
;MLPDYIDLLIKRFENPDEVRTFEKGRFEIVKIGGMTIGRATYEPGWKWSQHVAPVAGTLLCQVEHVGMVISGQAACAMEDGRSYIMKPGDIFYIGPGHDSWVVGEQPYVSLHFLGAEKYAHD
;
A
#
# COMPACT_ATOMS: atom_id res chain seq x y z
N MET A 1 17.40 3.57 14.02
CA MET A 1 18.73 4.16 13.71
C MET A 1 19.69 3.06 13.26
N LEU A 2 20.53 3.33 12.27
CA LEU A 2 21.54 2.38 11.82
C LEU A 2 22.76 2.42 12.72
N PRO A 3 23.42 1.28 12.98
CA PRO A 3 24.70 1.29 13.65
C PRO A 3 25.75 2.09 12.87
N ASP A 4 26.69 2.71 13.58
CA ASP A 4 27.70 3.58 12.96
C ASP A 4 28.60 2.86 11.97
N TYR A 5 28.74 1.53 12.10
CA TYR A 5 29.60 0.76 11.20
C TYR A 5 28.90 0.35 9.90
N ILE A 6 27.58 0.64 9.75
CA ILE A 6 26.84 0.32 8.54
C ILE A 6 26.71 1.57 7.70
N ASP A 7 27.42 1.62 6.59
CA ASP A 7 27.38 2.74 5.64
C ASP A 7 26.73 2.35 4.30
N LEU A 8 26.39 1.09 4.10
CA LEU A 8 25.68 0.61 2.91
C LEU A 8 24.82 -0.58 3.27
N LEU A 9 23.57 -0.55 2.84
CA LEU A 9 22.62 -1.64 3.09
C LEU A 9 21.73 -1.78 1.86
N ILE A 10 21.58 -3.02 1.36
CA ILE A 10 20.74 -3.32 0.21
C ILE A 10 19.74 -4.39 0.62
N LYS A 11 18.45 -4.15 0.36
CA LYS A 11 17.38 -5.10 0.65
C LYS A 11 16.49 -5.26 -0.58
N ARG A 12 15.64 -6.27 -0.57
CA ARG A 12 14.71 -6.56 -1.67
C ARG A 12 13.35 -6.91 -1.10
N PHE A 13 12.28 -6.53 -1.82
CA PHE A 13 10.92 -6.91 -1.41
C PHE A 13 10.70 -8.42 -1.49
N GLU A 14 11.50 -9.15 -2.26
CA GLU A 14 11.43 -10.61 -2.33
C GLU A 14 11.89 -11.29 -1.04
N ASN A 15 12.62 -10.56 -0.18
CA ASN A 15 13.01 -10.99 1.17
C ASN A 15 12.55 -9.95 2.18
N PRO A 16 11.24 -9.79 2.36
CA PRO A 16 10.72 -8.71 3.21
C PRO A 16 10.95 -8.97 4.69
N ASP A 17 10.96 -7.89 5.47
CA ASP A 17 11.00 -7.99 6.94
C ASP A 17 9.66 -8.47 7.49
N GLU A 18 8.57 -8.17 6.78
CA GLU A 18 7.22 -8.58 7.17
C GLU A 18 6.35 -8.72 5.93
N VAL A 19 5.39 -9.64 5.97
CA VAL A 19 4.39 -9.80 4.91
C VAL A 19 3.01 -9.80 5.57
N ARG A 20 2.08 -9.02 5.01
CA ARG A 20 0.68 -9.04 5.39
C ARG A 20 -0.12 -9.51 4.19
N THR A 21 -0.90 -10.57 4.36
CA THR A 21 -1.73 -11.13 3.30
C THR A 21 -3.20 -10.98 3.66
N PHE A 22 -4.01 -10.77 2.63
CA PHE A 22 -5.46 -10.69 2.77
C PHE A 22 -6.07 -11.15 1.46
N GLU A 23 -7.36 -11.29 1.41
CA GLU A 23 -8.03 -11.78 0.19
C GLU A 23 -7.69 -10.85 -0.99
N LYS A 24 -7.19 -11.43 -2.08
CA LYS A 24 -6.82 -10.74 -3.33
C LYS A 24 -5.70 -9.73 -3.16
N GLY A 25 -4.89 -9.83 -2.11
CA GLY A 25 -3.83 -8.87 -1.93
C GLY A 25 -2.71 -9.30 -1.01
N ARG A 26 -1.60 -8.60 -1.15
CA ARG A 26 -0.39 -8.86 -0.40
C ARG A 26 0.37 -7.55 -0.19
N PHE A 27 0.92 -7.37 1.00
CA PHE A 27 1.68 -6.17 1.34
C PHE A 27 2.99 -6.59 1.98
N GLU A 28 4.10 -6.32 1.29
CA GLU A 28 5.44 -6.66 1.77
C GLU A 28 6.08 -5.42 2.36
N ILE A 29 6.74 -5.57 3.50
CA ILE A 29 7.33 -4.47 4.24
C ILE A 29 8.83 -4.68 4.34
N VAL A 30 9.60 -3.66 4.00
CA VAL A 30 11.05 -3.62 4.15
C VAL A 30 11.39 -2.41 5.02
N LYS A 31 12.23 -2.66 6.04
CA LYS A 31 12.72 -1.59 6.94
C LYS A 31 14.18 -1.32 6.58
N ILE A 32 14.46 -0.11 6.17
CA ILE A 32 15.80 0.28 5.71
C ILE A 32 16.02 1.78 5.92
N GLY A 33 17.19 2.13 6.44
CA GLY A 33 17.58 3.53 6.59
C GLY A 33 16.65 4.35 7.48
N GLY A 34 16.03 3.72 8.48
CA GLY A 34 15.06 4.39 9.35
C GLY A 34 13.69 4.54 8.73
N MET A 35 13.46 4.01 7.53
CA MET A 35 12.17 4.07 6.84
C MET A 35 11.49 2.71 6.82
N THR A 36 10.17 2.72 6.82
CA THR A 36 9.36 1.54 6.58
C THR A 36 8.72 1.70 5.20
N ILE A 37 9.09 0.85 4.26
CA ILE A 37 8.63 0.94 2.87
C ILE A 37 7.82 -0.30 2.55
N GLY A 38 6.64 -0.11 1.93
CA GLY A 38 5.77 -1.20 1.55
C GLY A 38 5.64 -1.35 0.05
N ARG A 39 5.43 -2.59 -0.40
CA ARG A 39 5.01 -2.89 -1.77
C ARG A 39 3.66 -3.60 -1.70
N ALA A 40 2.65 -2.96 -2.25
CA ALA A 40 1.31 -3.52 -2.34
C ALA A 40 1.14 -4.22 -3.69
N THR A 41 0.53 -5.39 -3.68
CA THR A 41 0.12 -6.10 -4.90
C THR A 41 -1.33 -6.52 -4.71
N TYR A 42 -2.22 -5.99 -5.53
CA TYR A 42 -3.65 -6.29 -5.46
C TYR A 42 -4.11 -6.93 -6.77
N GLU A 43 -4.86 -8.02 -6.63
CA GLU A 43 -5.39 -8.74 -7.78
C GLU A 43 -6.64 -8.06 -8.34
N PRO A 44 -7.00 -8.31 -9.62
CA PRO A 44 -8.28 -7.82 -10.15
C PRO A 44 -9.43 -8.24 -9.25
N GLY A 45 -10.35 -7.30 -9.02
CA GLY A 45 -11.49 -7.52 -8.12
C GLY A 45 -11.24 -7.11 -6.69
N TRP A 46 -10.01 -6.78 -6.33
CA TRP A 46 -9.72 -6.31 -4.98
C TRP A 46 -10.38 -4.95 -4.73
N LYS A 47 -10.98 -4.83 -3.54
CA LYS A 47 -11.54 -3.57 -3.05
C LYS A 47 -11.26 -3.49 -1.56
N TRP A 48 -10.71 -2.37 -1.11
CA TRP A 48 -10.28 -2.24 0.29
C TRP A 48 -11.44 -2.48 1.26
N SER A 49 -12.61 -1.89 0.99
CA SER A 49 -13.76 -2.00 1.88
C SER A 49 -14.34 -3.42 1.97
N GLN A 50 -14.01 -4.29 1.01
CA GLN A 50 -14.44 -5.69 1.02
C GLN A 50 -13.37 -6.63 1.56
N HIS A 51 -12.11 -6.38 1.25
CA HIS A 51 -11.03 -7.35 1.47
C HIS A 51 -10.06 -6.98 2.59
N VAL A 52 -9.98 -5.71 2.98
CA VAL A 52 -9.10 -5.25 4.06
C VAL A 52 -9.90 -4.74 5.26
N ALA A 53 -11.04 -4.11 5.04
CA ALA A 53 -11.87 -3.58 6.12
C ALA A 53 -12.17 -4.59 7.23
N PRO A 54 -12.48 -5.88 6.92
CA PRO A 54 -12.72 -6.85 7.98
C PRO A 54 -11.52 -7.08 8.89
N VAL A 55 -10.29 -6.94 8.37
CA VAL A 55 -9.05 -7.09 9.15
C VAL A 55 -8.76 -5.80 9.92
N ALA A 56 -8.92 -4.65 9.25
CA ALA A 56 -8.59 -3.35 9.83
C ALA A 56 -9.61 -2.89 10.88
N GLY A 57 -10.84 -3.36 10.80
CA GLY A 57 -11.88 -3.00 11.76
C GLY A 57 -12.52 -1.64 11.51
N THR A 58 -12.32 -1.03 10.33
CA THR A 58 -12.94 0.24 9.95
C THR A 58 -13.65 0.09 8.61
N LEU A 59 -14.64 0.95 8.34
CA LEU A 59 -15.38 0.91 7.08
C LEU A 59 -14.55 1.44 5.90
N LEU A 60 -13.71 2.44 6.15
CA LEU A 60 -12.81 3.04 5.18
C LEU A 60 -11.40 3.01 5.73
N CYS A 61 -10.41 3.07 4.84
CA CYS A 61 -9.01 3.09 5.26
C CYS A 61 -8.70 4.42 5.95
N GLN A 62 -8.21 4.33 7.18
CA GLN A 62 -7.85 5.51 7.98
C GLN A 62 -6.35 5.76 7.98
N VAL A 63 -5.59 4.99 7.20
CA VAL A 63 -4.15 5.16 7.10
C VAL A 63 -3.83 6.21 6.03
N GLU A 64 -2.97 7.15 6.39
CA GLU A 64 -2.44 8.14 5.46
C GLU A 64 -1.35 7.49 4.61
N HIS A 65 -1.37 7.70 3.30
CA HIS A 65 -0.41 7.10 2.39
C HIS A 65 0.32 8.13 1.54
N VAL A 66 1.62 7.91 1.36
CA VAL A 66 2.39 8.53 0.28
C VAL A 66 3.06 7.39 -0.48
N GLY A 67 2.92 7.38 -1.79
CA GLY A 67 3.48 6.29 -2.57
C GLY A 67 3.55 6.57 -4.06
N MET A 68 3.85 5.51 -4.81
CA MET A 68 4.00 5.60 -6.27
C MET A 68 3.44 4.33 -6.90
N VAL A 69 2.67 4.50 -7.97
CA VAL A 69 2.16 3.37 -8.75
C VAL A 69 3.25 2.83 -9.65
N ILE A 70 3.46 1.53 -9.60
CA ILE A 70 4.47 0.83 -10.41
C ILE A 70 3.82 0.20 -11.64
N SER A 71 2.71 -0.54 -11.46
CA SER A 71 2.01 -1.20 -12.58
C SER A 71 0.55 -1.38 -12.26
N GLY A 72 -0.26 -1.55 -13.30
CA GLY A 72 -1.71 -1.65 -13.15
C GLY A 72 -2.35 -0.31 -12.83
N GLN A 73 -3.66 -0.33 -12.58
CA GLN A 73 -4.43 0.86 -12.24
C GLN A 73 -5.33 0.59 -11.06
N ALA A 74 -5.53 1.59 -10.22
CA ALA A 74 -6.47 1.54 -9.12
C ALA A 74 -7.23 2.85 -9.02
N ALA A 75 -8.46 2.77 -8.52
CA ALA A 75 -9.24 3.94 -8.19
C ALA A 75 -9.15 4.19 -6.69
N CYS A 76 -9.22 5.45 -6.29
CA CYS A 76 -9.30 5.85 -4.90
C CYS A 76 -10.47 6.81 -4.75
N ALA A 77 -11.35 6.56 -3.79
CA ALA A 77 -12.51 7.39 -3.52
C ALA A 77 -12.47 7.90 -2.09
N MET A 78 -12.63 9.21 -1.93
CA MET A 78 -12.73 9.82 -0.61
C MET A 78 -14.17 9.74 -0.12
N GLU A 79 -14.36 9.90 1.19
CA GLU A 79 -15.68 9.83 1.81
C GLU A 79 -16.67 10.84 1.23
N ASP A 80 -16.17 11.99 0.78
CA ASP A 80 -17.03 13.05 0.20
C ASP A 80 -17.42 12.78 -1.27
N GLY A 81 -17.03 11.64 -1.83
CA GLY A 81 -17.40 11.24 -3.18
C GLY A 81 -16.39 11.57 -4.26
N ARG A 82 -15.33 12.32 -3.95
CA ARG A 82 -14.26 12.56 -4.94
C ARG A 82 -13.56 11.24 -5.22
N SER A 83 -13.30 10.95 -6.49
CA SER A 83 -12.57 9.75 -6.88
C SER A 83 -11.56 10.06 -7.99
N TYR A 84 -10.48 9.30 -8.00
CA TYR A 84 -9.39 9.48 -8.95
C TYR A 84 -8.87 8.11 -9.38
N ILE A 85 -8.40 8.03 -10.64
CA ILE A 85 -7.70 6.85 -11.15
C ILE A 85 -6.21 7.10 -11.03
N MET A 86 -5.51 6.14 -10.43
CA MET A 86 -4.05 6.17 -10.26
C MET A 86 -3.43 5.22 -11.28
N LYS A 87 -2.44 5.70 -12.03
CA LYS A 87 -1.81 5.00 -13.15
C LYS A 87 -0.30 4.86 -12.91
N PRO A 88 0.38 3.94 -13.61
CA PRO A 88 1.82 3.78 -13.46
C PRO A 88 2.57 5.10 -13.62
N GLY A 89 3.47 5.36 -12.67
CA GLY A 89 4.25 6.60 -12.62
C GLY A 89 3.63 7.69 -11.77
N ASP A 90 2.35 7.58 -11.39
CA ASP A 90 1.74 8.58 -10.52
C ASP A 90 2.32 8.46 -9.11
N ILE A 91 2.63 9.60 -8.53
CA ILE A 91 3.00 9.72 -7.12
C ILE A 91 1.77 10.28 -6.41
N PHE A 92 1.34 9.62 -5.34
CA PHE A 92 0.09 9.97 -4.68
C PHE A 92 0.27 10.29 -3.21
N TYR A 93 -0.60 11.15 -2.71
CA TYR A 93 -0.88 11.31 -1.30
C TYR A 93 -2.37 11.02 -1.10
N ILE A 94 -2.70 10.15 -0.16
CA ILE A 94 -4.10 9.83 0.15
C ILE A 94 -4.28 9.96 1.65
N GLY A 95 -5.18 10.85 2.05
CA GLY A 95 -5.51 11.05 3.46
C GLY A 95 -6.43 9.98 4.01
N PRO A 96 -6.67 9.99 5.33
CA PRO A 96 -7.60 9.06 5.97
C PRO A 96 -9.01 9.21 5.41
N GLY A 97 -9.79 8.12 5.47
CA GLY A 97 -11.19 8.14 5.06
C GLY A 97 -11.37 7.86 3.57
N HIS A 98 -10.64 6.88 3.05
CA HIS A 98 -10.73 6.53 1.63
C HIS A 98 -11.03 5.05 1.43
N ASP A 99 -11.59 4.73 0.26
CA ASP A 99 -11.70 3.38 -0.28
C ASP A 99 -10.88 3.32 -1.56
N SER A 100 -10.51 2.13 -1.98
CA SER A 100 -9.78 1.94 -3.22
C SER A 100 -10.08 0.56 -3.80
N TRP A 101 -9.92 0.42 -5.13
CA TRP A 101 -10.16 -0.84 -5.82
C TRP A 101 -9.34 -0.90 -7.10
N VAL A 102 -9.04 -2.13 -7.52
CA VAL A 102 -8.29 -2.35 -8.76
C VAL A 102 -9.20 -2.07 -9.95
N VAL A 103 -8.67 -1.35 -10.93
CA VAL A 103 -9.35 -1.03 -12.18
C VAL A 103 -8.75 -1.91 -13.27
N GLY A 104 -9.61 -2.62 -14.01
CA GLY A 104 -9.17 -3.47 -15.11
C GLY A 104 -8.80 -4.88 -14.67
N GLU A 105 -8.11 -5.59 -15.54
CA GLU A 105 -7.86 -7.02 -15.38
C GLU A 105 -6.41 -7.36 -15.07
N GLN A 106 -5.58 -6.35 -14.83
CA GLN A 106 -4.18 -6.54 -14.44
C GLN A 106 -4.00 -6.29 -12.94
N PRO A 107 -3.09 -7.01 -12.28
CA PRO A 107 -2.74 -6.69 -10.90
C PRO A 107 -2.23 -5.27 -10.78
N TYR A 108 -2.50 -4.65 -9.65
CA TYR A 108 -2.04 -3.31 -9.32
C TYR A 108 -0.88 -3.43 -8.34
N VAL A 109 0.24 -2.76 -8.64
CA VAL A 109 1.42 -2.74 -7.76
C VAL A 109 1.77 -1.30 -7.45
N SER A 110 1.95 -1.00 -6.17
CA SER A 110 2.39 0.33 -5.73
C SER A 110 3.42 0.23 -4.61
N LEU A 111 4.27 1.25 -4.51
CA LEU A 111 5.19 1.41 -3.40
C LEU A 111 4.62 2.42 -2.42
N HIS A 112 4.84 2.20 -1.12
CA HIS A 112 4.37 3.08 -0.05
C HIS A 112 5.55 3.53 0.79
N PHE A 113 5.74 4.84 0.87
CA PHE A 113 6.82 5.47 1.62
C PHE A 113 6.35 6.03 2.96
N LEU A 114 5.03 6.24 3.12
CA LEU A 114 4.38 6.64 4.35
C LEU A 114 3.14 5.78 4.54
N GLY A 115 2.90 5.33 5.77
CA GLY A 115 1.73 4.55 6.12
C GLY A 115 1.93 3.04 6.06
N ALA A 116 3.05 2.57 5.50
CA ALA A 116 3.30 1.13 5.31
C ALA A 116 3.24 0.35 6.62
N GLU A 117 3.76 0.91 7.70
CA GLU A 117 3.82 0.22 8.99
C GLU A 117 2.44 -0.05 9.59
N LYS A 118 1.43 0.75 9.23
CA LYS A 118 0.07 0.64 9.79
C LYS A 118 -0.92 -0.01 8.83
N TYR A 119 -0.56 -0.17 7.57
CA TYR A 119 -1.50 -0.62 6.55
C TYR A 119 -1.84 -2.10 6.72
N ALA A 120 -3.14 -2.43 6.58
CA ALA A 120 -3.67 -3.78 6.70
C ALA A 120 -3.28 -4.46 8.02
N HIS A 121 -3.08 -3.67 9.06
CA HIS A 121 -2.76 -4.13 10.41
C HIS A 121 -4.05 -4.20 11.22
N ASP A 122 -4.23 -5.29 11.92
CA ASP A 122 -5.40 -5.48 12.80
C ASP A 122 -5.22 -4.87 14.19
#